data_370bf21b732b1409cb3405353c655976
#
_entry.id   370bf21b732b1409cb3405353c655976
#
_cell.length_a   1.000
_cell.length_b   1.000
_cell.length_c   1.000
_cell.angle_alpha   90.00
_cell.angle_beta   90.00
_cell.angle_gamma   90.00
#
_symmetry.space_group_name_H-M   'P 1'
#
loop_
_entity.id
_entity.type
_entity.pdbx_description
1 polymer ?
#
loop_
_entity_poly.entity_id
_entity_poly.type
_entity_poly.pdbx_seq_one_letter_code
_entity_poly.pdbx_strand_id
1 'polypeptide(L)'
;GERLAEFDAERGTSGNRLFYMAIPPALYPVIAEQLGRAGLNRSDPGWTRVIIEKPFGHDLQSAQQLNDQVHEVFDEAQVYRIDHYLGKETVQNLMALRFANSLVEPLWRRGAIDHVQITVAEDLGVGERAEFYDRTGTLRDMVQNHMLQLLCLVAMEAPTGMGHEDIRGEKIKVLRALRPITPDNVQRVTVRGQYSSGAIGGQVVPGYLEELGDGADSNTETFVAIKAEIDNWRWAGTPFYLRSGKRLAGKSSEIVVQFRPIAHSIFRAESGVPEPNRMTIRLQPDEGVELSMVTKVPGPGHFKLRVLPLNLCFSDTYDKRYPDAYERLLMEVLRGDPALFMHREEVESAWHWIDGIIDSWADREMAAQPYVSGTWGPTDAVRLLDRDGREWCQPHV
;
A
#
# COMPACT_ATOMS: atom_id res chain seq x y z
N GLY A 1 22.31 -25.76 18.09
CA GLY A 1 22.99 -26.54 17.06
C GLY A 1 22.59 -28.00 17.11
N GLU A 2 23.00 -28.76 18.15
CA GLU A 2 22.86 -30.22 18.24
C GLU A 2 21.43 -30.74 17.98
N ARG A 3 20.43 -30.17 18.66
CA ARG A 3 19.03 -30.58 18.48
C ARG A 3 18.47 -30.33 17.08
N LEU A 4 18.96 -29.31 16.38
CA LEU A 4 18.59 -29.08 14.96
C LEU A 4 19.23 -30.12 14.04
N ALA A 5 20.45 -30.56 14.32
CA ALA A 5 21.11 -31.63 13.60
C ALA A 5 20.38 -32.99 13.78
N GLU A 6 19.87 -33.26 14.98
CA GLU A 6 19.02 -34.42 15.25
C GLU A 6 17.74 -34.39 14.40
N PHE A 7 17.05 -33.23 14.33
CA PHE A 7 15.88 -33.05 13.48
C PHE A 7 16.21 -33.20 11.97
N ASP A 8 17.35 -32.67 11.52
CA ASP A 8 17.80 -32.83 10.15
C ASP A 8 17.92 -34.32 9.77
N ALA A 9 18.52 -35.11 10.69
CA ALA A 9 18.67 -36.56 10.49
C ALA A 9 17.32 -37.32 10.53
N GLU A 10 16.43 -36.95 11.47
CA GLU A 10 15.14 -37.59 11.63
C GLU A 10 14.14 -37.25 10.51
N ARG A 11 14.14 -36.02 10.02
CA ARG A 11 13.16 -35.48 9.09
C ARG A 11 13.66 -35.33 7.67
N GLY A 12 14.96 -35.53 7.43
CA GLY A 12 15.56 -35.42 6.10
C GLY A 12 15.55 -33.97 5.57
N THR A 13 15.65 -32.97 6.44
CA THR A 13 15.56 -31.56 6.08
C THR A 13 16.83 -31.02 5.41
N SER A 14 17.91 -31.82 5.39
CA SER A 14 19.19 -31.49 4.74
C SER A 14 19.79 -30.16 5.21
N GLY A 15 19.56 -29.77 6.46
CA GLY A 15 20.03 -28.50 7.03
C GLY A 15 19.27 -27.24 6.57
N ASN A 16 18.18 -27.37 5.82
CA ASN A 16 17.35 -26.24 5.45
C ASN A 16 16.65 -25.65 6.66
N ARG A 17 16.82 -24.35 6.90
CA ARG A 17 16.30 -23.66 8.08
C ARG A 17 15.63 -22.35 7.72
N LEU A 18 14.42 -22.17 8.22
CA LEU A 18 13.67 -20.93 8.17
C LEU A 18 13.46 -20.41 9.60
N PHE A 19 13.95 -19.23 9.89
CA PHE A 19 13.71 -18.51 11.13
C PHE A 19 12.63 -17.45 10.91
N TYR A 20 11.47 -17.65 11.49
CA TYR A 20 10.38 -16.68 11.43
C TYR A 20 10.38 -15.83 12.71
N MET A 21 10.77 -14.57 12.57
CA MET A 21 10.87 -13.63 13.68
C MET A 21 9.50 -13.00 14.02
N ALA A 22 8.55 -13.79 14.52
CA ALA A 22 7.27 -13.32 15.04
C ALA A 22 7.44 -12.80 16.49
N ILE A 23 8.30 -11.81 16.67
CA ILE A 23 8.72 -11.24 17.95
C ILE A 23 8.67 -9.70 17.89
N PRO A 24 8.70 -8.98 19.02
CA PRO A 24 8.81 -7.53 19.02
C PRO A 24 10.04 -7.05 18.22
N PRO A 25 9.90 -5.98 17.41
CA PRO A 25 10.98 -5.49 16.54
C PRO A 25 12.28 -5.16 17.26
N ALA A 26 12.21 -4.68 18.50
CA ALA A 26 13.39 -4.38 19.32
C ALA A 26 14.29 -5.61 19.59
N LEU A 27 13.76 -6.82 19.39
CA LEU A 27 14.51 -8.07 19.60
C LEU A 27 15.16 -8.61 18.30
N TYR A 28 14.85 -8.06 17.13
CA TYR A 28 15.41 -8.55 15.86
C TYR A 28 16.95 -8.56 15.85
N PRO A 29 17.63 -7.47 16.22
CA PRO A 29 19.09 -7.45 16.24
C PRO A 29 19.69 -8.49 17.20
N VAL A 30 19.11 -8.59 18.39
CA VAL A 30 19.59 -9.52 19.43
C VAL A 30 19.48 -10.96 18.98
N ILE A 31 18.33 -11.34 18.37
CA ILE A 31 18.13 -12.70 17.89
C ILE A 31 19.01 -12.97 16.67
N ALA A 32 19.15 -12.03 15.75
CA ALA A 32 20.06 -12.17 14.60
C ALA A 32 21.50 -12.43 15.08
N GLU A 33 22.01 -11.62 16.01
CA GLU A 33 23.34 -11.81 16.59
C GLU A 33 23.51 -13.18 17.25
N GLN A 34 22.51 -13.63 18.02
CA GLN A 34 22.56 -14.96 18.65
C GLN A 34 22.57 -16.10 17.64
N LEU A 35 21.79 -15.98 16.55
CA LEU A 35 21.82 -16.94 15.45
C LEU A 35 23.19 -16.98 14.78
N GLY A 36 23.82 -15.82 14.55
CA GLY A 36 25.18 -15.71 14.04
C GLY A 36 26.22 -16.35 14.95
N ARG A 37 26.17 -16.01 16.25
CA ARG A 37 27.08 -16.60 17.28
C ARG A 37 26.94 -18.12 17.40
N ALA A 38 25.73 -18.64 17.19
CA ALA A 38 25.47 -20.07 17.20
C ALA A 38 25.83 -20.78 15.88
N GLY A 39 26.30 -20.05 14.86
CA GLY A 39 26.59 -20.59 13.53
C GLY A 39 25.36 -21.06 12.77
N LEU A 40 24.15 -20.52 13.11
CA LEU A 40 22.88 -20.90 12.53
C LEU A 40 22.47 -20.00 11.35
N ASN A 41 23.24 -18.96 11.07
CA ASN A 41 23.04 -18.08 9.91
C ASN A 41 23.47 -18.69 8.59
N ARG A 42 24.14 -19.84 8.62
CA ARG A 42 24.58 -20.60 7.44
C ARG A 42 24.29 -22.08 7.64
N SER A 43 24.07 -22.79 6.56
CA SER A 43 23.91 -24.23 6.54
C SER A 43 24.56 -24.81 5.29
N ASP A 44 25.31 -25.89 5.44
CA ASP A 44 25.91 -26.64 4.34
C ASP A 44 25.61 -28.13 4.57
N PRO A 45 24.90 -28.83 3.65
CA PRO A 45 24.53 -28.40 2.29
C PRO A 45 23.22 -27.61 2.15
N GLY A 46 22.54 -27.31 3.25
CA GLY A 46 21.23 -26.63 3.24
C GLY A 46 21.32 -25.11 3.03
N TRP A 47 20.18 -24.47 3.20
CA TRP A 47 20.03 -23.03 3.20
C TRP A 47 19.50 -22.51 4.54
N THR A 48 19.80 -21.24 4.86
CA THR A 48 19.22 -20.54 5.99
C THR A 48 18.53 -19.27 5.49
N ARG A 49 17.28 -19.05 5.90
CA ARG A 49 16.48 -17.88 5.57
C ARG A 49 15.82 -17.31 6.82
N VAL A 50 15.64 -16.01 6.83
CA VAL A 50 15.01 -15.30 7.95
C VAL A 50 13.85 -14.45 7.46
N ILE A 51 12.69 -14.58 8.11
CA ILE A 51 11.54 -13.73 7.89
C ILE A 51 11.50 -12.67 8.98
N ILE A 52 11.33 -11.42 8.57
CA ILE A 52 11.17 -10.26 9.44
C ILE A 52 9.82 -9.62 9.15
N GLU A 53 9.03 -9.40 10.20
CA GLU A 53 7.75 -8.70 10.17
C GLU A 53 7.93 -7.19 10.31
N LYS A 54 6.93 -6.43 9.81
CA LYS A 54 6.87 -4.98 10.08
C LYS A 54 6.67 -4.69 11.59
N PRO A 55 7.12 -3.52 12.06
CA PRO A 55 7.75 -2.42 11.34
C PRO A 55 9.25 -2.62 11.11
N PHE A 56 9.75 -2.06 9.99
CA PHE A 56 11.17 -2.03 9.65
C PHE A 56 11.74 -0.65 10.00
N GLY A 57 11.99 -0.43 11.30
CA GLY A 57 12.28 0.90 11.83
C GLY A 57 11.02 1.75 12.05
N HIS A 58 11.22 2.96 12.54
CA HIS A 58 10.18 4.00 12.76
C HIS A 58 10.56 5.33 12.07
N ASP A 59 11.75 5.41 11.51
CA ASP A 59 12.33 6.46 10.69
C ASP A 59 13.47 5.88 9.83
N LEU A 60 14.05 6.67 8.96
CA LEU A 60 15.16 6.24 8.09
C LEU A 60 16.37 5.77 8.90
N GLN A 61 16.73 6.48 9.95
CA GLN A 61 17.90 6.16 10.77
C GLN A 61 17.76 4.79 11.45
N SER A 62 16.63 4.54 12.09
CA SER A 62 16.36 3.26 12.75
C SER A 62 16.21 2.10 11.76
N ALA A 63 15.66 2.37 10.57
CA ALA A 63 15.58 1.38 9.50
C ALA A 63 16.99 0.99 9.00
N GLN A 64 17.87 1.96 8.79
CA GLN A 64 19.26 1.72 8.41
C GLN A 64 20.01 0.94 9.49
N GLN A 65 19.88 1.35 10.75
CA GLN A 65 20.48 0.63 11.88
C GLN A 65 20.04 -0.82 11.96
N LEU A 66 18.73 -1.07 11.82
CA LEU A 66 18.18 -2.43 11.81
C LEU A 66 18.73 -3.25 10.63
N ASN A 67 18.76 -2.66 9.45
CA ASN A 67 19.31 -3.31 8.27
C ASN A 67 20.80 -3.65 8.46
N ASP A 68 21.61 -2.71 8.94
CA ASP A 68 23.03 -2.95 9.18
C ASP A 68 23.27 -4.08 10.17
N GLN A 69 22.56 -4.07 11.30
CA GLN A 69 22.66 -5.13 12.33
C GLN A 69 22.23 -6.51 11.81
N VAL A 70 21.20 -6.59 10.97
CA VAL A 70 20.79 -7.85 10.35
C VAL A 70 21.84 -8.30 9.33
N HIS A 71 22.43 -7.37 8.57
CA HIS A 71 23.42 -7.69 7.54
C HIS A 71 24.83 -8.01 8.09
N GLU A 72 25.11 -7.70 9.35
CA GLU A 72 26.29 -8.25 10.02
C GLU A 72 26.24 -9.79 10.13
N VAL A 73 25.04 -10.37 10.04
CA VAL A 73 24.82 -11.80 10.26
C VAL A 73 24.31 -12.52 9.03
N PHE A 74 23.38 -11.91 8.28
CA PHE A 74 22.70 -12.52 7.14
C PHE A 74 22.96 -11.72 5.86
N ASP A 75 23.19 -12.41 4.74
CA ASP A 75 23.20 -11.78 3.42
C ASP A 75 21.76 -11.35 3.04
N GLU A 76 21.62 -10.28 2.22
CA GLU A 76 20.30 -9.78 1.81
C GLU A 76 19.44 -10.88 1.16
N ALA A 77 20.02 -11.78 0.40
CA ALA A 77 19.33 -12.93 -0.21
C ALA A 77 18.72 -13.92 0.81
N GLN A 78 19.11 -13.84 2.08
CA GLN A 78 18.57 -14.65 3.16
C GLN A 78 17.43 -13.95 3.91
N VAL A 79 17.22 -12.63 3.70
CA VAL A 79 16.31 -11.79 4.47
C VAL A 79 15.02 -11.54 3.71
N TYR A 80 13.90 -11.97 4.25
CA TYR A 80 12.57 -11.85 3.68
C TYR A 80 11.72 -10.91 4.54
N ARG A 81 11.62 -9.63 4.12
CA ARG A 81 10.80 -8.61 4.82
C ARG A 81 9.38 -8.67 4.31
N ILE A 82 8.46 -9.08 5.19
CA ILE A 82 7.05 -9.29 4.82
C ILE A 82 6.29 -7.96 4.74
N ASP A 83 5.71 -7.71 3.56
CA ASP A 83 4.53 -6.88 3.39
C ASP A 83 3.39 -7.76 2.86
N HIS A 84 2.38 -8.02 3.70
CA HIS A 84 1.31 -8.95 3.34
C HIS A 84 0.46 -8.49 2.15
N TYR A 85 0.47 -7.19 1.79
CA TYR A 85 -0.19 -6.71 0.57
C TYR A 85 0.44 -7.29 -0.69
N LEU A 86 1.75 -7.48 -0.71
CA LEU A 86 2.45 -8.08 -1.85
C LEU A 86 2.08 -9.56 -2.05
N GLY A 87 1.61 -10.24 -1.00
CA GLY A 87 1.11 -11.61 -1.07
C GLY A 87 -0.32 -11.75 -1.60
N LYS A 88 -1.09 -10.64 -1.73
CA LYS A 88 -2.46 -10.68 -2.25
C LYS A 88 -2.49 -10.98 -3.74
N GLU A 89 -3.42 -11.85 -4.16
CA GLU A 89 -3.59 -12.23 -5.57
C GLU A 89 -3.83 -11.04 -6.49
N THR A 90 -4.74 -10.17 -6.09
CA THR A 90 -5.08 -8.95 -6.84
C THR A 90 -3.92 -7.98 -6.98
N VAL A 91 -3.04 -7.89 -5.98
CA VAL A 91 -1.85 -7.04 -6.06
C VAL A 91 -0.86 -7.63 -7.09
N GLN A 92 -0.65 -8.95 -7.08
CA GLN A 92 0.18 -9.60 -8.10
C GLN A 92 -0.45 -9.50 -9.50
N ASN A 93 -1.78 -9.57 -9.58
CA ASN A 93 -2.47 -9.43 -10.85
C ASN A 93 -2.30 -8.05 -11.52
N LEU A 94 -1.88 -7.00 -10.77
CA LEU A 94 -1.49 -5.71 -11.37
C LEU A 94 -0.40 -5.88 -12.44
N MET A 95 0.55 -6.79 -12.22
CA MET A 95 1.61 -7.08 -13.18
C MET A 95 1.04 -7.67 -14.47
N ALA A 96 0.15 -8.66 -14.34
CA ALA A 96 -0.52 -9.27 -15.49
C ALA A 96 -1.45 -8.28 -16.20
N LEU A 97 -2.24 -7.50 -15.44
CA LEU A 97 -3.14 -6.49 -15.98
C LEU A 97 -2.38 -5.46 -16.80
N ARG A 98 -1.27 -4.96 -16.30
CA ARG A 98 -0.47 -3.94 -16.96
C ARG A 98 0.34 -4.49 -18.12
N PHE A 99 1.08 -5.57 -17.93
CA PHE A 99 2.16 -5.98 -18.84
C PHE A 99 1.81 -7.16 -19.77
N ALA A 100 0.69 -7.85 -19.50
CA ALA A 100 0.21 -8.90 -20.40
C ALA A 100 -0.93 -8.46 -21.34
N ASN A 101 -1.41 -7.20 -21.21
CA ASN A 101 -2.51 -6.68 -22.00
C ASN A 101 -2.08 -5.51 -22.88
N SER A 102 -2.02 -5.74 -24.19
CA SER A 102 -1.61 -4.74 -25.18
C SER A 102 -2.51 -3.49 -25.24
N LEU A 103 -3.71 -3.55 -24.66
CA LEU A 103 -4.63 -2.41 -24.58
C LEU A 103 -4.34 -1.52 -23.36
N VAL A 104 -3.70 -2.03 -22.32
CA VAL A 104 -3.54 -1.33 -21.05
C VAL A 104 -2.26 -0.49 -21.04
N GLU A 105 -1.10 -1.11 -21.25
CA GLU A 105 0.19 -0.45 -21.08
C GLU A 105 0.39 0.81 -21.94
N PRO A 106 -0.05 0.88 -23.23
CA PRO A 106 0.05 2.10 -24.04
C PRO A 106 -0.70 3.30 -23.46
N LEU A 107 -1.77 3.05 -22.68
CA LEU A 107 -2.58 4.07 -22.01
C LEU A 107 -2.07 4.39 -20.61
N TRP A 108 -1.11 3.61 -20.06
CA TRP A 108 -0.65 3.71 -18.68
C TRP A 108 0.40 4.81 -18.50
N ARG A 109 0.00 6.06 -18.80
CA ARG A 109 0.90 7.21 -18.81
C ARG A 109 0.14 8.54 -18.67
N ARG A 110 0.84 9.60 -18.30
CA ARG A 110 0.32 10.96 -18.14
C ARG A 110 -0.51 11.51 -19.32
N GLY A 111 -0.29 11.00 -20.53
CA GLY A 111 -1.05 11.43 -21.71
C GLY A 111 -2.48 10.89 -21.75
N ALA A 112 -2.76 9.77 -21.08
CA ALA A 112 -4.07 9.14 -21.04
C ALA A 112 -4.69 9.15 -19.63
N ILE A 113 -3.88 9.08 -18.57
CA ILE A 113 -4.33 9.08 -17.17
C ILE A 113 -4.35 10.52 -16.65
N ASP A 114 -5.47 10.90 -16.04
CA ASP A 114 -5.62 12.19 -15.37
C ASP A 114 -5.06 12.16 -13.95
N HIS A 115 -5.42 11.15 -13.16
CA HIS A 115 -4.91 10.92 -11.82
C HIS A 115 -5.13 9.47 -11.39
N VAL A 116 -4.46 9.09 -10.30
CA VAL A 116 -4.65 7.79 -9.63
C VAL A 116 -5.06 8.05 -8.19
N GLN A 117 -5.98 7.24 -7.66
CA GLN A 117 -6.34 7.23 -6.25
C GLN A 117 -6.04 5.85 -5.67
N ILE A 118 -5.38 5.81 -4.52
CA ILE A 118 -5.14 4.57 -3.76
C ILE A 118 -5.78 4.77 -2.39
N THR A 119 -6.83 4.01 -2.11
CA THR A 119 -7.53 4.06 -0.83
C THR A 119 -7.34 2.75 -0.09
N VAL A 120 -6.93 2.84 1.17
CA VAL A 120 -6.92 1.72 2.12
C VAL A 120 -7.66 2.16 3.37
N ALA A 121 -8.93 1.80 3.46
CA ALA A 121 -9.86 2.21 4.50
C ALA A 121 -10.13 1.05 5.47
N GLU A 122 -10.13 1.35 6.75
CA GLU A 122 -10.48 0.44 7.83
C GLU A 122 -11.67 0.99 8.62
N ASP A 123 -12.67 0.16 8.89
CA ASP A 123 -13.83 0.48 9.72
C ASP A 123 -13.58 0.26 11.23
N LEU A 124 -12.52 -0.48 11.55
CA LEU A 124 -12.09 -0.73 12.92
C LEU A 124 -11.27 0.44 13.48
N GLY A 125 -11.36 0.64 14.80
CA GLY A 125 -10.50 1.53 15.57
C GLY A 125 -9.21 0.86 16.02
N VAL A 126 -8.46 1.52 16.90
CA VAL A 126 -7.19 0.99 17.43
C VAL A 126 -7.41 0.00 18.57
N GLY A 127 -8.49 0.15 19.33
CA GLY A 127 -8.85 -0.72 20.45
C GLY A 127 -7.71 -0.92 21.45
N GLU A 128 -7.48 -2.15 21.88
CA GLU A 128 -6.44 -2.50 22.88
C GLU A 128 -5.00 -2.18 22.42
N ARG A 129 -4.80 -1.82 21.14
CA ARG A 129 -3.49 -1.46 20.59
C ARG A 129 -3.25 0.05 20.59
N ALA A 130 -4.06 0.84 21.28
CA ALA A 130 -4.02 2.30 21.26
C ALA A 130 -2.63 2.87 21.62
N GLU A 131 -2.01 2.42 22.71
CA GLU A 131 -0.66 2.88 23.12
C GLU A 131 0.43 2.57 22.08
N PHE A 132 0.36 1.40 21.44
CA PHE A 132 1.31 1.05 20.39
C PHE A 132 1.07 1.94 19.16
N TYR A 133 -0.22 2.12 18.79
CA TYR A 133 -0.60 2.91 17.64
C TYR A 133 -0.25 4.39 17.78
N ASP A 134 -0.31 4.90 19.00
CA ASP A 134 0.00 6.29 19.31
C ASP A 134 1.46 6.68 18.99
N ARG A 135 2.35 5.70 19.02
CA ARG A 135 3.76 5.87 18.61
C ARG A 135 3.98 5.65 17.13
N THR A 136 2.98 5.12 16.42
CA THR A 136 3.11 4.72 15.01
C THR A 136 2.38 5.68 14.09
N GLY A 137 1.06 5.83 14.25
CA GLY A 137 0.19 6.59 13.37
C GLY A 137 -0.06 5.93 12.02
N THR A 138 -1.03 6.45 11.27
CA THR A 138 -1.42 5.92 9.95
C THR A 138 -0.32 6.05 8.91
N LEU A 139 0.46 7.13 8.97
CA LEU A 139 1.52 7.37 7.98
C LEU A 139 2.57 6.25 8.00
N ARG A 140 3.02 5.87 9.19
CA ARG A 140 4.00 4.80 9.37
C ARG A 140 3.37 3.41 9.21
N ASP A 141 2.14 3.22 9.74
CA ASP A 141 1.49 1.90 9.72
C ASP A 141 1.05 1.47 8.31
N MET A 142 0.59 2.42 7.49
CA MET A 142 -0.06 2.10 6.21
C MET A 142 0.64 2.68 4.99
N VAL A 143 1.11 3.94 5.07
CA VAL A 143 1.65 4.60 3.87
C VAL A 143 3.08 4.17 3.58
N GLN A 144 3.95 4.16 4.59
CA GLN A 144 5.37 3.83 4.46
C GLN A 144 5.63 2.45 3.81
N ASN A 145 4.71 1.55 3.97
CA ASN A 145 4.79 0.18 3.48
C ASN A 145 3.75 -0.09 2.40
N HIS A 146 2.58 -0.59 2.76
CA HIS A 146 1.55 -1.09 1.86
C HIS A 146 1.20 -0.12 0.71
N MET A 147 0.93 1.16 1.04
CA MET A 147 0.47 2.09 0.02
C MET A 147 1.59 2.53 -0.92
N LEU A 148 2.82 2.69 -0.42
CA LEU A 148 3.97 2.95 -1.29
C LEU A 148 4.32 1.75 -2.17
N GLN A 149 4.13 0.51 -1.68
CA GLN A 149 4.27 -0.68 -2.53
C GLN A 149 3.22 -0.72 -3.64
N LEU A 150 1.94 -0.44 -3.32
CA LEU A 150 0.88 -0.33 -4.33
C LEU A 150 1.18 0.78 -5.34
N LEU A 151 1.61 1.95 -4.87
CA LEU A 151 2.01 3.07 -5.73
C LEU A 151 3.15 2.64 -6.67
N CYS A 152 4.18 1.96 -6.17
CA CYS A 152 5.28 1.46 -7.00
C CYS A 152 4.80 0.52 -8.09
N LEU A 153 3.97 -0.49 -7.76
CA LEU A 153 3.44 -1.44 -8.74
C LEU A 153 2.55 -0.77 -9.80
N VAL A 154 1.82 0.28 -9.43
CA VAL A 154 1.03 1.08 -10.38
C VAL A 154 1.93 1.96 -11.24
N ALA A 155 2.98 2.54 -10.68
CA ALA A 155 3.75 3.60 -11.33
C ALA A 155 5.03 3.15 -12.04
N MET A 156 5.56 1.97 -11.73
CA MET A 156 6.82 1.48 -12.29
C MET A 156 6.78 1.29 -13.81
N GLU A 157 7.94 1.34 -14.45
CA GLU A 157 8.10 0.92 -15.84
C GLU A 157 7.96 -0.62 -15.96
N ALA A 158 7.77 -1.11 -17.18
CA ALA A 158 7.78 -2.55 -17.43
C ALA A 158 9.17 -3.12 -17.10
N PRO A 159 9.29 -4.07 -16.15
CA PRO A 159 10.56 -4.68 -15.85
C PRO A 159 11.05 -5.54 -17.03
N THR A 160 12.35 -5.78 -17.11
CA THR A 160 12.95 -6.60 -18.17
C THR A 160 12.63 -8.09 -18.04
N GLY A 161 12.20 -8.52 -16.87
CA GLY A 161 11.78 -9.88 -16.55
C GLY A 161 10.98 -9.93 -15.25
N MET A 162 10.50 -11.12 -14.91
CA MET A 162 9.76 -11.35 -13.66
C MET A 162 10.70 -11.67 -12.47
N GLY A 163 12.01 -11.56 -12.68
CA GLY A 163 12.99 -11.73 -11.60
C GLY A 163 12.86 -10.63 -10.55
N HIS A 164 13.16 -10.98 -9.30
CA HIS A 164 13.06 -10.03 -8.18
C HIS A 164 13.90 -8.77 -8.37
N GLU A 165 15.09 -8.88 -8.96
CA GLU A 165 15.98 -7.74 -9.24
C GLU A 165 15.37 -6.77 -10.25
N ASP A 166 14.71 -7.30 -11.30
CA ASP A 166 14.08 -6.50 -12.33
C ASP A 166 12.91 -5.69 -11.76
N ILE A 167 12.03 -6.34 -10.99
CA ILE A 167 10.87 -5.71 -10.36
C ILE A 167 11.33 -4.68 -9.30
N ARG A 168 12.27 -5.06 -8.45
CA ARG A 168 12.85 -4.18 -7.43
C ARG A 168 13.44 -2.92 -8.01
N GLY A 169 14.25 -3.07 -9.07
CA GLY A 169 14.89 -1.95 -9.74
C GLY A 169 13.87 -0.90 -10.22
N GLU A 170 12.75 -1.34 -10.77
CA GLU A 170 11.70 -0.43 -11.22
C GLU A 170 10.94 0.22 -10.05
N LYS A 171 10.66 -0.50 -8.96
CA LYS A 171 10.04 0.06 -7.76
C LYS A 171 10.91 1.15 -7.11
N ILE A 172 12.22 0.91 -6.99
CA ILE A 172 13.17 1.88 -6.43
C ILE A 172 13.23 3.17 -7.27
N LYS A 173 13.17 3.06 -8.59
CA LYS A 173 13.11 4.25 -9.47
C LYS A 173 11.88 5.10 -9.18
N VAL A 174 10.73 4.49 -8.90
CA VAL A 174 9.51 5.22 -8.52
C VAL A 174 9.70 5.93 -7.18
N LEU A 175 10.17 5.22 -6.15
CA LEU A 175 10.39 5.80 -4.81
C LEU A 175 11.34 7.00 -4.87
N ARG A 176 12.44 6.88 -5.62
CA ARG A 176 13.42 7.95 -5.80
C ARG A 176 12.91 9.12 -6.64
N ALA A 177 11.88 8.91 -7.46
CA ALA A 177 11.25 9.94 -8.26
C ALA A 177 10.07 10.63 -7.54
N LEU A 178 9.69 10.19 -6.34
CA LEU A 178 8.67 10.86 -5.54
C LEU A 178 9.16 12.29 -5.21
N ARG A 179 8.32 13.27 -5.56
CA ARG A 179 8.63 14.67 -5.23
C ARG A 179 8.66 14.85 -3.72
N PRO A 180 9.72 15.46 -3.17
CA PRO A 180 9.81 15.72 -1.73
C PRO A 180 8.65 16.59 -1.23
N ILE A 181 8.12 16.22 -0.09
CA ILE A 181 7.17 17.04 0.66
C ILE A 181 7.99 17.79 1.71
N THR A 182 7.86 19.12 1.69
CA THR A 182 8.65 20.05 2.48
C THR A 182 7.73 20.96 3.29
N PRO A 183 8.23 21.70 4.29
CA PRO A 183 7.43 22.68 5.03
C PRO A 183 6.69 23.69 4.15
N ASP A 184 7.18 23.96 2.93
CA ASP A 184 6.57 24.92 2.02
C ASP A 184 5.33 24.39 1.29
N ASN A 185 5.22 23.07 1.13
CA ASN A 185 4.11 22.48 0.38
C ASN A 185 3.23 21.54 1.22
N VAL A 186 3.67 21.09 2.39
CA VAL A 186 3.02 20.05 3.20
C VAL A 186 1.55 20.33 3.49
N GLN A 187 1.18 21.56 3.84
CA GLN A 187 -0.21 21.95 4.11
C GLN A 187 -1.11 21.90 2.86
N ARG A 188 -0.51 21.98 1.69
CA ARG A 188 -1.25 21.93 0.42
C ARG A 188 -1.43 20.52 -0.09
N VAL A 189 -0.47 19.63 0.21
CA VAL A 189 -0.41 18.28 -0.37
C VAL A 189 -0.67 17.15 0.63
N THR A 190 -0.84 17.47 1.92
CA THR A 190 -1.15 16.47 2.95
C THR A 190 -2.30 16.91 3.85
N VAL A 191 -3.04 15.94 4.36
CA VAL A 191 -4.03 16.11 5.42
C VAL A 191 -3.82 14.98 6.42
N ARG A 192 -3.74 15.32 7.70
CA ARG A 192 -3.73 14.38 8.80
C ARG A 192 -4.98 14.54 9.65
N GLY A 193 -5.55 13.42 10.10
CA GLY A 193 -6.79 13.44 10.86
C GLY A 193 -6.78 12.47 12.03
N GLN A 194 -7.70 12.70 12.96
CA GLN A 194 -7.90 11.84 14.13
C GLN A 194 -9.40 11.63 14.34
N TYR A 195 -9.86 10.36 14.48
CA TYR A 195 -11.27 10.09 14.63
C TYR A 195 -11.80 10.49 16.02
N SER A 196 -12.94 11.14 16.03
CA SER A 196 -13.77 11.37 17.21
C SER A 196 -14.86 10.31 17.32
N SER A 197 -15.55 10.26 18.45
CA SER A 197 -16.71 9.39 18.63
C SER A 197 -17.73 9.56 17.50
N GLY A 198 -18.46 8.49 17.18
CA GLY A 198 -19.43 8.46 16.09
C GLY A 198 -20.23 7.19 16.09
N ALA A 199 -20.73 6.77 14.91
CA ALA A 199 -21.48 5.53 14.76
C ALA A 199 -21.07 4.79 13.48
N ILE A 200 -20.88 3.47 13.58
CA ILE A 200 -20.59 2.56 12.47
C ILE A 200 -21.56 1.39 12.54
N GLY A 201 -22.27 1.10 11.45
CA GLY A 201 -23.29 0.04 11.42
C GLY A 201 -24.41 0.21 12.43
N GLY A 202 -24.72 1.47 12.82
CA GLY A 202 -25.74 1.80 13.83
C GLY A 202 -25.29 1.64 15.28
N GLN A 203 -24.01 1.31 15.52
CA GLN A 203 -23.43 1.21 16.87
C GLN A 203 -22.56 2.42 17.17
N VAL A 204 -22.73 3.00 18.37
CA VAL A 204 -21.87 4.09 18.86
C VAL A 204 -20.46 3.53 19.10
N VAL A 205 -19.44 4.24 18.62
CA VAL A 205 -18.05 3.89 18.78
C VAL A 205 -17.27 5.04 19.41
N PRO A 206 -16.26 4.76 20.25
CA PRO A 206 -15.47 5.78 20.91
C PRO A 206 -14.56 6.53 19.93
N GLY A 207 -14.12 7.73 20.31
CA GLY A 207 -13.07 8.47 19.65
C GLY A 207 -11.68 7.95 20.02
N TYR A 208 -10.67 8.39 19.29
CA TYR A 208 -9.29 7.93 19.47
C TYR A 208 -8.75 8.25 20.87
N LEU A 209 -8.95 9.47 21.35
CA LEU A 209 -8.51 9.88 22.69
C LEU A 209 -9.24 9.13 23.80
N GLU A 210 -10.48 8.74 23.57
CA GLU A 210 -11.24 7.90 24.49
C GLU A 210 -10.69 6.47 24.55
N GLU A 211 -10.22 5.92 23.41
CA GLU A 211 -9.55 4.61 23.35
C GLU A 211 -8.15 4.64 23.99
N LEU A 212 -7.46 5.80 24.01
CA LEU A 212 -6.18 5.97 24.71
C LEU A 212 -6.33 6.06 26.23
N GLY A 213 -7.49 6.50 26.71
CA GLY A 213 -7.82 6.62 28.14
C GLY A 213 -8.12 8.04 28.59
N ASP A 214 -8.64 8.15 29.83
CA ASP A 214 -9.09 9.42 30.40
C ASP A 214 -7.95 10.46 30.48
N GLY A 215 -8.18 11.62 29.89
CA GLY A 215 -7.23 12.75 29.89
C GLY A 215 -6.08 12.59 28.92
N ALA A 216 -6.15 11.64 27.99
CA ALA A 216 -5.14 11.49 26.93
C ALA A 216 -5.10 12.74 26.04
N ASP A 217 -3.88 13.18 25.75
CA ASP A 217 -3.60 14.26 24.78
C ASP A 217 -2.61 13.70 23.75
N SER A 218 -3.09 13.54 22.53
CA SER A 218 -2.28 12.99 21.43
C SER A 218 -2.62 13.68 20.12
N ASN A 219 -1.58 13.99 19.34
CA ASN A 219 -1.70 14.52 17.99
C ASN A 219 -1.38 13.46 16.91
N THR A 220 -1.38 12.17 17.29
CA THR A 220 -1.13 11.07 16.36
C THR A 220 -2.29 10.92 15.38
N GLU A 221 -1.95 10.86 14.12
CA GLU A 221 -2.95 10.73 13.06
C GLU A 221 -3.47 9.30 12.94
N THR A 222 -4.79 9.17 12.87
CA THR A 222 -5.51 7.94 12.53
C THR A 222 -6.07 7.95 11.11
N PHE A 223 -5.78 9.04 10.39
CA PHE A 223 -6.13 9.26 9.00
C PHE A 223 -5.07 10.10 8.32
N VAL A 224 -4.75 9.72 7.09
CA VAL A 224 -3.87 10.50 6.21
C VAL A 224 -4.43 10.54 4.80
N ALA A 225 -4.40 11.74 4.18
CA ALA A 225 -4.55 11.89 2.74
C ALA A 225 -3.35 12.65 2.18
N ILE A 226 -2.79 12.18 1.08
CA ILE A 226 -1.57 12.74 0.47
C ILE A 226 -1.77 12.86 -1.03
N LYS A 227 -1.41 14.01 -1.59
CA LYS A 227 -1.16 14.19 -3.02
C LYS A 227 0.31 13.96 -3.28
N ALA A 228 0.66 12.78 -3.79
CA ALA A 228 2.01 12.44 -4.23
C ALA A 228 2.19 12.79 -5.71
N GLU A 229 3.36 13.27 -6.09
CA GLU A 229 3.76 13.53 -7.46
C GLU A 229 5.05 12.78 -7.77
N ILE A 230 5.16 12.23 -8.98
CA ILE A 230 6.30 11.43 -9.42
C ILE A 230 6.99 12.17 -10.56
N ASP A 231 8.22 12.62 -10.32
CA ASP A 231 9.00 13.43 -11.26
C ASP A 231 9.76 12.54 -12.24
N ASN A 232 9.02 11.88 -13.13
CA ASN A 232 9.56 11.10 -14.23
C ASN A 232 8.78 11.33 -15.54
N TRP A 233 9.28 10.80 -16.65
CA TRP A 233 8.66 10.99 -17.97
C TRP A 233 7.25 10.43 -18.08
N ARG A 234 6.96 9.32 -17.38
CA ARG A 234 5.67 8.65 -17.40
C ARG A 234 4.59 9.45 -16.67
N TRP A 235 4.92 10.06 -15.51
CA TRP A 235 3.96 10.56 -14.56
C TRP A 235 4.00 12.06 -14.27
N ALA A 236 5.03 12.80 -14.76
CA ALA A 236 5.12 14.24 -14.47
C ALA A 236 3.81 14.97 -14.80
N GLY A 237 3.20 15.60 -13.77
CA GLY A 237 1.93 16.29 -13.85
C GLY A 237 0.68 15.41 -13.72
N THR A 238 0.82 14.12 -13.42
CA THR A 238 -0.28 13.22 -13.06
C THR A 238 -0.18 12.90 -11.57
N PRO A 239 -1.06 13.45 -10.72
CA PRO A 239 -1.01 13.21 -9.28
C PRO A 239 -1.51 11.82 -8.90
N PHE A 240 -0.96 11.32 -7.80
CA PHE A 240 -1.40 10.14 -7.08
C PHE A 240 -1.97 10.59 -5.74
N TYR A 241 -3.25 10.31 -5.50
CA TYR A 241 -3.90 10.61 -4.23
C TYR A 241 -3.95 9.36 -3.38
N LEU A 242 -3.28 9.39 -2.24
CA LEU A 242 -3.24 8.31 -1.27
C LEU A 242 -4.18 8.65 -0.12
N ARG A 243 -5.00 7.70 0.33
CA ARG A 243 -5.90 7.88 1.48
C ARG A 243 -5.94 6.62 2.31
N SER A 244 -5.65 6.74 3.60
CA SER A 244 -5.84 5.67 4.57
C SER A 244 -6.34 6.22 5.90
N GLY A 245 -7.09 5.41 6.62
CA GLY A 245 -7.55 5.78 7.96
C GLY A 245 -8.35 4.68 8.62
N LYS A 246 -8.53 4.85 9.94
CA LYS A 246 -9.33 3.98 10.80
C LYS A 246 -10.69 4.60 11.09
N ARG A 247 -11.66 3.78 11.55
CA ARG A 247 -13.04 4.23 11.81
C ARG A 247 -13.69 4.96 10.62
N LEU A 248 -13.29 4.59 9.39
CA LEU A 248 -13.92 5.11 8.18
C LEU A 248 -15.30 4.48 7.95
N ALA A 249 -16.02 4.98 6.95
CA ALA A 249 -17.41 4.57 6.67
C ALA A 249 -17.53 3.09 6.27
N GLY A 250 -16.43 2.45 5.89
CA GLY A 250 -16.39 1.03 5.59
C GLY A 250 -14.96 0.55 5.33
N LYS A 251 -14.80 -0.77 5.29
CA LYS A 251 -13.54 -1.42 4.96
C LYS A 251 -13.41 -1.57 3.45
N SER A 252 -12.38 -0.95 2.86
CA SER A 252 -12.10 -1.06 1.43
C SER A 252 -10.62 -0.85 1.14
N SER A 253 -10.09 -1.62 0.19
CA SER A 253 -8.78 -1.36 -0.40
C SER A 253 -8.92 -1.39 -1.91
N GLU A 254 -8.65 -0.25 -2.57
CA GLU A 254 -8.82 -0.12 -4.01
C GLU A 254 -7.84 0.86 -4.63
N ILE A 255 -7.59 0.66 -5.92
CA ILE A 255 -6.84 1.56 -6.77
C ILE A 255 -7.77 2.03 -7.89
N VAL A 256 -7.95 3.33 -8.00
CA VAL A 256 -8.75 3.95 -9.05
C VAL A 256 -7.83 4.68 -10.02
N VAL A 257 -7.88 4.30 -11.28
CA VAL A 257 -7.19 4.96 -12.38
C VAL A 257 -8.21 5.75 -13.18
N GLN A 258 -8.18 7.07 -13.06
CA GLN A 258 -9.06 7.96 -13.79
C GLN A 258 -8.40 8.36 -15.10
N PHE A 259 -9.04 8.02 -16.23
CA PHE A 259 -8.55 8.45 -17.53
C PHE A 259 -8.95 9.89 -17.83
N ARG A 260 -8.22 10.51 -18.72
CA ARG A 260 -8.55 11.86 -19.22
C ARG A 260 -9.85 11.83 -20.00
N PRO A 261 -10.62 12.95 -20.01
CA PRO A 261 -11.79 13.06 -20.84
C PRO A 261 -11.39 12.98 -22.34
N ILE A 262 -12.36 12.61 -23.17
CA ILE A 262 -12.18 12.66 -24.62
C ILE A 262 -11.85 14.10 -25.07
N ALA A 263 -10.96 14.24 -26.05
CA ALA A 263 -10.47 15.54 -26.49
C ALA A 263 -11.58 16.41 -27.10
N HIS A 264 -12.56 15.78 -27.75
CA HIS A 264 -13.70 16.46 -28.37
C HIS A 264 -14.91 15.53 -28.40
N SER A 265 -16.08 16.03 -27.97
CA SER A 265 -17.32 15.28 -28.04
C SER A 265 -18.05 15.61 -29.35
N ILE A 266 -18.34 14.57 -30.13
CA ILE A 266 -19.19 14.65 -31.32
C ILE A 266 -20.70 14.52 -30.98
N PHE A 267 -21.00 14.22 -29.71
CA PHE A 267 -22.37 14.05 -29.25
C PHE A 267 -23.01 15.39 -28.91
N ARG A 268 -24.30 15.53 -29.20
CA ARG A 268 -25.07 16.74 -28.85
C ARG A 268 -25.26 16.82 -27.32
N ALA A 269 -25.46 18.01 -26.79
CA ALA A 269 -25.71 18.23 -25.36
C ALA A 269 -26.89 17.38 -24.81
N GLU A 270 -27.92 17.17 -25.63
CA GLU A 270 -29.08 16.32 -25.32
C GLU A 270 -28.76 14.84 -25.14
N SER A 271 -27.59 14.40 -25.67
CA SER A 271 -27.12 13.02 -25.53
C SER A 271 -26.49 12.73 -24.15
N GLY A 272 -26.23 13.77 -23.38
CA GLY A 272 -25.42 13.74 -22.14
C GLY A 272 -23.92 13.99 -22.43
N VAL A 273 -23.21 14.41 -21.38
CA VAL A 273 -21.76 14.60 -21.43
C VAL A 273 -21.11 13.24 -21.25
N PRO A 274 -20.20 12.78 -22.14
CA PRO A 274 -19.47 11.54 -21.93
C PRO A 274 -18.58 11.67 -20.69
N GLU A 275 -18.83 10.82 -19.69
CA GLU A 275 -17.95 10.73 -18.51
C GLU A 275 -16.61 10.11 -18.90
N PRO A 276 -15.50 10.59 -18.35
CA PRO A 276 -14.20 9.96 -18.55
C PRO A 276 -14.19 8.50 -18.07
N ASN A 277 -13.55 7.63 -18.83
CA ASN A 277 -13.40 6.24 -18.43
C ASN A 277 -12.63 6.14 -17.10
N ARG A 278 -12.95 5.13 -16.32
CA ARG A 278 -12.32 4.84 -15.05
C ARG A 278 -12.09 3.34 -14.90
N MET A 279 -10.90 2.97 -14.44
CA MET A 279 -10.59 1.61 -14.05
C MET A 279 -10.47 1.55 -12.52
N THR A 280 -11.25 0.71 -11.88
CA THR A 280 -11.20 0.45 -10.44
C THR A 280 -10.68 -0.96 -10.22
N ILE A 281 -9.56 -1.08 -9.50
CA ILE A 281 -8.95 -2.35 -9.12
C ILE A 281 -9.23 -2.54 -7.65
N ARG A 282 -10.16 -3.44 -7.33
CA ARG A 282 -10.56 -3.76 -5.96
C ARG A 282 -9.64 -4.82 -5.39
N LEU A 283 -9.03 -4.52 -4.25
CA LEU A 283 -8.13 -5.40 -3.51
C LEU A 283 -8.81 -6.06 -2.31
N GLN A 284 -9.85 -5.44 -1.77
CA GLN A 284 -10.73 -5.90 -0.69
C GLN A 284 -12.02 -5.05 -0.65
N PRO A 285 -13.19 -5.62 -0.22
CA PRO A 285 -13.41 -7.03 0.12
C PRO A 285 -13.56 -7.94 -1.11
N ASP A 286 -14.15 -7.44 -2.19
CA ASP A 286 -14.45 -8.20 -3.40
C ASP A 286 -13.39 -7.94 -4.47
N GLU A 287 -12.49 -8.91 -4.64
CA GLU A 287 -11.36 -8.78 -5.54
C GLU A 287 -11.78 -8.77 -7.03
N GLY A 288 -11.30 -7.77 -7.77
CA GLY A 288 -11.63 -7.69 -9.19
C GLY A 288 -11.20 -6.38 -9.86
N VAL A 289 -11.47 -6.29 -11.14
CA VAL A 289 -11.24 -5.09 -11.95
C VAL A 289 -12.55 -4.68 -12.61
N GLU A 290 -12.90 -3.40 -12.47
CA GLU A 290 -14.03 -2.78 -13.13
C GLU A 290 -13.54 -1.70 -14.08
N LEU A 291 -14.02 -1.70 -15.33
CA LEU A 291 -13.76 -0.65 -16.31
C LEU A 291 -15.09 0.03 -16.67
N SER A 292 -15.24 1.30 -16.32
CA SER A 292 -16.41 2.12 -16.71
C SER A 292 -16.34 2.46 -18.19
N MET A 293 -17.37 2.07 -18.95
CA MET A 293 -17.47 2.30 -20.39
C MET A 293 -18.72 3.09 -20.75
N VAL A 294 -18.59 4.06 -21.63
CA VAL A 294 -19.75 4.82 -22.15
C VAL A 294 -20.42 4.05 -23.28
N THR A 295 -21.71 3.84 -23.18
CA THR A 295 -22.53 3.13 -24.16
C THR A 295 -23.74 3.94 -24.58
N LYS A 296 -24.35 3.60 -25.71
CA LYS A 296 -25.65 4.15 -26.11
C LYS A 296 -26.77 3.40 -25.36
N VAL A 297 -27.72 4.13 -24.82
CA VAL A 297 -28.97 3.55 -24.29
C VAL A 297 -29.77 2.92 -25.43
N PRO A 298 -30.17 1.65 -25.36
CA PRO A 298 -31.00 1.01 -26.35
C PRO A 298 -32.35 1.71 -26.50
N GLY A 299 -32.93 1.71 -27.74
CA GLY A 299 -34.25 2.22 -28.02
C GLY A 299 -34.29 3.26 -29.15
N PRO A 300 -35.51 3.61 -29.62
CA PRO A 300 -35.72 4.66 -30.63
C PRO A 300 -35.58 6.04 -30.01
N GLY A 301 -35.31 7.07 -30.80
CA GLY A 301 -35.20 8.45 -30.35
C GLY A 301 -33.79 8.98 -30.36
N HIS A 302 -33.54 10.01 -29.52
CA HIS A 302 -32.24 10.67 -29.45
C HIS A 302 -31.13 9.73 -28.93
N PHE A 303 -29.92 9.96 -29.39
CA PHE A 303 -28.72 9.24 -28.96
C PHE A 303 -28.41 9.62 -27.50
N LYS A 304 -28.75 8.75 -26.55
CA LYS A 304 -28.47 8.97 -25.12
C LYS A 304 -27.26 8.12 -24.71
N LEU A 305 -26.34 8.74 -23.97
CA LEU A 305 -25.18 8.10 -23.41
C LEU A 305 -25.43 7.63 -21.98
N ARG A 306 -24.84 6.50 -21.61
CA ARG A 306 -24.84 5.95 -20.26
C ARG A 306 -23.54 5.22 -19.98
N VAL A 307 -23.03 5.38 -18.77
CA VAL A 307 -21.88 4.58 -18.27
C VAL A 307 -22.37 3.21 -17.85
N LEU A 308 -21.68 2.17 -18.29
CA LEU A 308 -21.85 0.79 -17.85
C LEU A 308 -20.52 0.20 -17.40
N PRO A 309 -20.48 -0.60 -16.32
CA PRO A 309 -19.29 -1.28 -15.89
C PRO A 309 -19.02 -2.55 -16.73
N LEU A 310 -17.77 -2.78 -17.08
CA LEU A 310 -17.25 -4.08 -17.48
C LEU A 310 -16.51 -4.64 -16.26
N ASN A 311 -17.04 -5.73 -15.70
CA ASN A 311 -16.50 -6.34 -14.50
C ASN A 311 -15.71 -7.60 -14.83
N LEU A 312 -14.50 -7.69 -14.32
CA LEU A 312 -13.70 -8.88 -14.22
C LEU A 312 -13.62 -9.26 -12.73
N CYS A 313 -14.48 -10.17 -12.31
CA CYS A 313 -14.50 -10.69 -10.94
C CYS A 313 -13.70 -11.99 -10.90
N PHE A 314 -12.72 -12.06 -10.01
CA PHE A 314 -11.86 -13.24 -9.96
C PHE A 314 -12.56 -14.42 -9.30
N SER A 315 -13.40 -14.18 -8.28
CA SER A 315 -14.20 -15.22 -7.62
C SER A 315 -15.15 -15.93 -8.57
N ASP A 316 -15.68 -15.24 -9.56
CA ASP A 316 -16.64 -15.82 -10.53
C ASP A 316 -15.96 -16.69 -11.60
N THR A 317 -14.66 -16.47 -11.80
CA THR A 317 -13.92 -17.08 -12.92
C THR A 317 -13.16 -18.35 -12.47
N TYR A 318 -12.74 -18.39 -11.23
CA TYR A 318 -11.88 -19.45 -10.72
C TYR A 318 -12.52 -20.15 -9.53
N ASP A 319 -12.92 -21.39 -9.71
CA ASP A 319 -13.56 -22.27 -8.72
C ASP A 319 -12.58 -22.84 -7.66
N LYS A 320 -11.51 -22.13 -7.35
CA LYS A 320 -10.45 -22.60 -6.43
C LYS A 320 -10.29 -21.67 -5.24
N ARG A 321 -10.08 -22.29 -4.06
CA ARG A 321 -9.56 -21.56 -2.90
C ARG A 321 -8.18 -20.99 -3.25
N TYR A 322 -8.04 -19.68 -3.17
CA TYR A 322 -6.74 -19.03 -3.24
C TYR A 322 -6.03 -19.14 -1.89
N PRO A 323 -4.71 -19.39 -1.89
CA PRO A 323 -3.93 -19.25 -0.68
C PRO A 323 -4.08 -17.82 -0.15
N ASP A 324 -4.14 -17.64 1.15
CA ASP A 324 -4.08 -16.32 1.72
C ASP A 324 -2.67 -15.68 1.50
N ALA A 325 -2.56 -14.39 1.77
CA ALA A 325 -1.32 -13.67 1.53
C ALA A 325 -0.13 -14.25 2.28
N TYR A 326 -0.32 -14.67 3.55
CA TYR A 326 0.75 -15.26 4.35
C TYR A 326 1.13 -16.66 3.88
N GLU A 327 0.14 -17.50 3.55
CA GLU A 327 0.39 -18.85 3.00
C GLU A 327 1.26 -18.74 1.74
N ARG A 328 0.96 -17.81 0.85
CA ARG A 328 1.75 -17.57 -0.35
C ARG A 328 3.16 -17.09 -0.03
N LEU A 329 3.30 -16.06 0.80
CA LEU A 329 4.61 -15.52 1.18
C LEU A 329 5.49 -16.61 1.80
N LEU A 330 4.95 -17.43 2.71
CA LEU A 330 5.70 -18.56 3.29
C LEU A 330 6.15 -19.56 2.23
N MET A 331 5.29 -19.86 1.24
CA MET A 331 5.66 -20.75 0.13
C MET A 331 6.79 -20.17 -0.71
N GLU A 332 6.78 -18.86 -1.01
CA GLU A 332 7.86 -18.22 -1.77
C GLU A 332 9.17 -18.19 -0.97
N VAL A 333 9.11 -17.97 0.36
CA VAL A 333 10.31 -18.13 1.21
C VAL A 333 10.87 -19.54 1.13
N LEU A 334 10.02 -20.57 1.15
CA LEU A 334 10.47 -21.98 1.04
C LEU A 334 11.07 -22.28 -0.35
N ARG A 335 10.58 -21.65 -1.41
CA ARG A 335 11.14 -21.75 -2.78
C ARG A 335 12.44 -20.95 -2.94
N GLY A 336 12.63 -19.92 -2.12
CA GLY A 336 13.76 -19.00 -2.21
C GLY A 336 13.56 -17.89 -3.22
N ASP A 337 12.30 -17.54 -3.49
CA ASP A 337 11.96 -16.43 -4.38
C ASP A 337 11.66 -15.16 -3.55
N PRO A 338 12.49 -14.11 -3.63
CA PRO A 338 12.28 -12.87 -2.91
C PRO A 338 11.42 -11.84 -3.66
N ALA A 339 10.79 -12.18 -4.79
CA ALA A 339 10.05 -11.22 -5.63
C ALA A 339 8.89 -10.52 -4.91
N LEU A 340 8.29 -11.17 -3.89
CA LEU A 340 7.18 -10.63 -3.10
C LEU A 340 7.61 -9.99 -1.78
N PHE A 341 8.91 -9.78 -1.58
CA PHE A 341 9.44 -9.25 -0.33
C PHE A 341 10.12 -7.91 -0.55
N MET A 342 10.09 -7.08 0.49
CA MET A 342 10.72 -5.76 0.43
C MET A 342 12.23 -5.88 0.56
N HIS A 343 12.92 -5.19 -0.32
CA HIS A 343 14.37 -5.07 -0.23
C HIS A 343 14.78 -3.92 0.71
N ARG A 344 15.97 -4.02 1.30
CA ARG A 344 16.58 -2.96 2.12
C ARG A 344 16.43 -1.56 1.50
N GLU A 345 16.81 -1.40 0.24
CA GLU A 345 16.78 -0.10 -0.44
C GLU A 345 15.36 0.44 -0.66
N GLU A 346 14.36 -0.44 -0.84
CA GLU A 346 12.96 -0.03 -0.93
C GLU A 346 12.48 0.56 0.40
N VAL A 347 12.78 -0.14 1.51
CA VAL A 347 12.44 0.30 2.88
C VAL A 347 13.07 1.65 3.17
N GLU A 348 14.37 1.81 2.90
CA GLU A 348 15.11 3.05 3.17
C GLU A 348 14.65 4.20 2.26
N SER A 349 14.39 3.94 0.97
CA SER A 349 13.86 4.96 0.05
C SER A 349 12.45 5.40 0.44
N ALA A 350 11.62 4.50 0.91
CA ALA A 350 10.29 4.82 1.43
C ALA A 350 10.38 5.70 2.69
N TRP A 351 11.24 5.35 3.65
CA TRP A 351 11.46 6.15 4.85
C TRP A 351 11.99 7.54 4.54
N HIS A 352 12.91 7.67 3.60
CA HIS A 352 13.43 8.97 3.19
C HIS A 352 12.31 9.95 2.78
N TRP A 353 11.31 9.46 2.05
CA TRP A 353 10.16 10.30 1.64
C TRP A 353 9.19 10.55 2.78
N ILE A 354 8.93 9.55 3.63
CA ILE A 354 8.02 9.63 4.78
C ILE A 354 8.55 10.56 5.86
N ASP A 355 9.85 10.51 6.18
CA ASP A 355 10.47 11.38 7.18
C ASP A 355 10.33 12.85 6.78
N GLY A 356 10.48 13.17 5.48
CA GLY A 356 10.23 14.52 4.98
C GLY A 356 8.81 15.04 5.27
N ILE A 357 7.80 14.16 5.28
CA ILE A 357 6.42 14.51 5.64
C ILE A 357 6.32 14.74 7.15
N ILE A 358 6.88 13.84 7.95
CA ILE A 358 6.84 13.90 9.42
C ILE A 358 7.50 15.18 9.91
N ASP A 359 8.71 15.44 9.44
CA ASP A 359 9.48 16.62 9.80
C ASP A 359 8.75 17.91 9.38
N SER A 360 8.17 17.93 8.18
CA SER A 360 7.38 19.06 7.70
C SER A 360 6.11 19.29 8.53
N TRP A 361 5.46 18.22 9.01
CA TRP A 361 4.32 18.37 9.92
C TRP A 361 4.74 18.96 11.26
N ALA A 362 5.90 18.54 11.79
CA ALA A 362 6.46 19.06 13.02
C ALA A 362 6.87 20.53 12.86
N ASP A 363 7.61 20.89 11.81
CA ASP A 363 8.07 22.25 11.52
C ASP A 363 6.90 23.24 11.35
N ARG A 364 5.76 22.77 10.85
CA ARG A 364 4.55 23.59 10.65
C ARG A 364 3.54 23.45 11.80
N GLU A 365 3.86 22.73 12.85
CA GLU A 365 2.99 22.48 14.00
C GLU A 365 1.58 22.01 13.56
N MET A 366 1.53 21.13 12.56
CA MET A 366 0.26 20.69 11.97
C MET A 366 -0.48 19.77 12.93
N ALA A 367 -1.62 20.23 13.44
CA ALA A 367 -2.51 19.41 14.24
C ALA A 367 -3.30 18.39 13.39
N ALA A 368 -3.57 17.23 13.96
CA ALA A 368 -4.50 16.27 13.38
C ALA A 368 -5.94 16.82 13.45
N GLN A 369 -6.62 16.85 12.31
CA GLN A 369 -7.98 17.40 12.22
C GLN A 369 -9.01 16.35 12.69
N PRO A 370 -10.00 16.71 13.51
CA PRO A 370 -11.02 15.77 13.93
C PRO A 370 -11.90 15.35 12.75
N TYR A 371 -12.27 14.07 12.69
CA TYR A 371 -13.33 13.55 11.84
C TYR A 371 -14.21 12.57 12.61
N VAL A 372 -15.50 12.58 12.31
CA VAL A 372 -16.47 11.70 12.98
C VAL A 372 -16.29 10.27 12.48
N SER A 373 -16.21 9.31 13.42
CA SER A 373 -16.19 7.87 13.10
C SER A 373 -17.40 7.48 12.23
N GLY A 374 -17.15 6.69 11.19
CA GLY A 374 -18.16 6.33 10.19
C GLY A 374 -18.24 7.29 9.00
N THR A 375 -17.35 8.28 8.91
CA THR A 375 -17.20 9.16 7.72
C THR A 375 -15.96 8.77 6.90
N TRP A 376 -15.76 9.43 5.76
CA TRP A 376 -14.58 9.20 4.90
C TRP A 376 -13.38 10.09 5.26
N GLY A 377 -13.26 10.52 6.49
CA GLY A 377 -12.16 11.35 6.98
C GLY A 377 -12.52 12.83 7.12
N PRO A 378 -11.54 13.68 7.44
CA PRO A 378 -11.76 15.11 7.63
C PRO A 378 -12.13 15.83 6.33
N THR A 379 -12.88 16.95 6.45
CA THR A 379 -13.33 17.76 5.29
C THR A 379 -12.18 18.24 4.43
N ASP A 380 -11.01 18.51 5.01
CA ASP A 380 -9.85 18.96 4.25
C ASP A 380 -9.29 17.87 3.30
N ALA A 381 -9.59 16.60 3.55
CA ALA A 381 -9.27 15.53 2.60
C ALA A 381 -10.08 15.66 1.30
N VAL A 382 -11.33 16.16 1.36
CA VAL A 382 -12.11 16.50 0.17
C VAL A 382 -11.49 17.69 -0.53
N ARG A 383 -11.17 18.76 0.22
CA ARG A 383 -10.55 19.96 -0.32
C ARG A 383 -9.20 19.73 -1.01
N LEU A 384 -8.50 18.65 -0.59
CA LEU A 384 -7.22 18.27 -1.22
C LEU A 384 -7.38 17.99 -2.72
N LEU A 385 -8.47 17.35 -3.12
CA LEU A 385 -8.77 17.04 -4.52
C LEU A 385 -9.52 18.18 -5.21
N ASP A 386 -10.45 18.87 -4.49
CA ASP A 386 -11.21 19.99 -5.03
C ASP A 386 -10.32 21.11 -5.58
N ARG A 387 -9.17 21.35 -4.95
CA ARG A 387 -8.17 22.33 -5.43
C ARG A 387 -7.66 22.05 -6.83
N ASP A 388 -7.71 20.78 -7.23
CA ASP A 388 -7.30 20.31 -8.56
C ASP A 388 -8.52 20.05 -9.48
N GLY A 389 -9.75 20.41 -9.03
CA GLY A 389 -10.99 20.15 -9.75
C GLY A 389 -11.34 18.65 -9.83
N ARG A 390 -10.99 17.87 -8.81
CA ARG A 390 -11.17 16.42 -8.73
C ARG A 390 -11.94 16.03 -7.47
N GLU A 391 -12.46 14.80 -7.46
CA GLU A 391 -13.21 14.23 -6.34
C GLU A 391 -12.66 12.86 -5.97
N TRP A 392 -12.83 12.49 -4.69
CA TRP A 392 -12.59 11.11 -4.27
C TRP A 392 -13.66 10.19 -4.88
N CYS A 393 -13.21 9.13 -5.50
CA CYS A 393 -14.11 8.03 -5.80
C CYS A 393 -14.62 7.44 -4.48
N GLN A 394 -15.93 7.21 -4.42
CA GLN A 394 -16.53 6.53 -3.27
C GLN A 394 -16.15 5.05 -3.37
N PRO A 395 -15.48 4.48 -2.36
CA PRO A 395 -15.15 3.07 -2.37
C PRO A 395 -16.41 2.20 -2.41
N HIS A 396 -16.30 1.06 -3.06
CA HIS A 396 -17.32 0.01 -2.97
C HIS A 396 -17.26 -0.62 -1.57
N VAL A 397 -18.31 -0.44 -0.77
CA VAL A 397 -18.48 -0.96 0.61
C VAL A 397 -19.73 -1.79 0.70
#